data_08ef1fe269092060c090e0c042aaf692
#
_entry.id   08ef1fe269092060c090e0c042aaf692
#
_cell.length_a   1.000
_cell.length_b   1.000
_cell.length_c   1.000
_cell.angle_alpha   90.00
_cell.angle_beta   90.00
_cell.angle_gamma   90.00
#
_symmetry.space_group_name_H-M   'P 1'
#
loop_
_entity.id
_entity.type
_entity.pdbx_description
1 polymer ?
#
loop_
_entity_poly.entity_id
_entity_poly.type
_entity_poly.pdbx_seq_one_letter_code
_entity_poly.pdbx_strand_id
1 'polypeptide(L)'
;MKIIILGAGAVGRTLASLLSEEHDLVVVDQDTAQLHRLEEESDIRTLTGGASYPNILVNAGIMDADMVVAVTDSDETNIVSCMISKVLNKSVQTVARVREISYLKGKTKEAMDSGEIPVDIHISPEQLITEHIQGLIEIPG
;
A
#
# COMPACT_ATOMS: atom_id res chain seq x y z
N MET A 1 3.15 -2.80 13.96
CA MET A 1 2.79 -1.63 13.13
C MET A 1 1.35 -1.76 12.64
N LYS A 2 0.73 -0.64 12.40
CA LYS A 2 -0.57 -0.59 11.71
C LYS A 2 -0.33 -0.32 10.23
N ILE A 3 -0.69 -1.28 9.39
CA ILE A 3 -0.41 -1.24 7.95
C ILE A 3 -1.71 -1.37 7.16
N ILE A 4 -1.90 -0.47 6.20
CA ILE A 4 -3.01 -0.56 5.26
C ILE A 4 -2.47 -1.06 3.93
N ILE A 5 -3.02 -2.16 3.45
CA ILE A 5 -2.67 -2.72 2.14
C ILE A 5 -3.81 -2.40 1.18
N LEU A 6 -3.51 -1.72 0.10
CA LEU A 6 -4.46 -1.36 -0.93
C LEU A 6 -4.28 -2.28 -2.13
N GLY A 7 -5.22 -3.18 -2.32
CA GLY A 7 -5.18 -4.21 -3.34
C GLY A 7 -5.12 -5.61 -2.74
N ALA A 8 -6.08 -6.45 -3.10
CA ALA A 8 -6.19 -7.82 -2.64
C ALA A 8 -5.89 -8.85 -3.73
N GLY A 9 -5.15 -8.44 -4.76
CA GLY A 9 -4.64 -9.33 -5.79
C GLY A 9 -3.49 -10.19 -5.28
N ALA A 10 -2.73 -10.80 -6.18
CA ALA A 10 -1.67 -11.74 -5.81
C ALA A 10 -0.63 -11.11 -4.86
N VAL A 11 -0.18 -9.88 -5.14
CA VAL A 11 0.82 -9.21 -4.31
C VAL A 11 0.24 -8.87 -2.93
N GLY A 12 -0.95 -8.26 -2.91
CA GLY A 12 -1.60 -7.87 -1.65
C GLY A 12 -1.87 -9.07 -0.75
N ARG A 13 -2.34 -10.18 -1.31
CA ARG A 13 -2.58 -11.41 -0.55
C ARG A 13 -1.30 -11.99 0.02
N THR A 14 -0.23 -12.00 -0.76
CA THR A 14 1.06 -12.49 -0.29
C THR A 14 1.58 -11.65 0.88
N LEU A 15 1.51 -10.33 0.76
CA LEU A 15 1.90 -9.43 1.83
C LEU A 15 1.06 -9.64 3.08
N ALA A 16 -0.25 -9.74 2.92
CA ALA A 16 -1.15 -9.95 4.04
C ALA A 16 -0.83 -11.24 4.78
N SER A 17 -0.57 -12.32 4.04
CA SER A 17 -0.21 -13.60 4.62
C SER A 17 1.09 -13.53 5.42
N LEU A 18 2.09 -12.80 4.92
CA LEU A 18 3.39 -12.69 5.57
C LEU A 18 3.37 -11.78 6.81
N LEU A 19 2.55 -10.74 6.79
CA LEU A 19 2.59 -9.68 7.81
C LEU A 19 1.51 -9.81 8.88
N SER A 20 0.49 -10.64 8.68
CA SER A 20 -0.69 -10.69 9.54
C SER A 20 -0.40 -11.15 10.97
N GLU A 21 0.60 -11.98 11.18
CA GLU A 21 0.89 -12.53 12.51
C GLU A 21 1.54 -11.50 13.43
N GLU A 22 2.33 -10.58 12.88
CA GLU A 22 3.13 -9.64 13.65
C GLU A 22 2.64 -8.19 13.58
N HIS A 23 1.70 -7.91 12.68
CA HIS A 23 1.24 -6.54 12.44
C HIS A 23 -0.29 -6.46 12.37
N ASP A 24 -0.80 -5.29 12.66
CA ASP A 24 -2.23 -4.98 12.56
C ASP A 24 -2.53 -4.53 11.13
N LEU A 25 -3.20 -5.37 10.36
CA LEU A 25 -3.44 -5.15 8.94
C LEU A 25 -4.90 -4.85 8.63
N VAL A 26 -5.08 -3.93 7.67
CA VAL A 26 -6.36 -3.72 6.98
C VAL A 26 -6.08 -3.84 5.49
N VAL A 27 -6.85 -4.66 4.79
CA VAL A 27 -6.73 -4.80 3.33
C VAL A 27 -7.96 -4.21 2.67
N VAL A 28 -7.75 -3.34 1.71
CA VAL A 28 -8.81 -2.63 0.98
C VAL A 28 -8.81 -3.10 -0.48
N ASP A 29 -9.99 -3.43 -1.00
CA ASP A 29 -10.17 -3.74 -2.41
C ASP A 29 -11.63 -3.50 -2.81
N GLN A 30 -11.87 -3.25 -4.08
CA GLN A 30 -13.23 -3.13 -4.61
C GLN A 30 -13.87 -4.50 -4.82
N ASP A 31 -13.07 -5.55 -4.95
CA ASP A 31 -13.53 -6.91 -5.22
C ASP A 31 -13.80 -7.65 -3.91
N THR A 32 -15.06 -7.73 -3.55
CA THR A 32 -15.52 -8.38 -2.33
C THR A 32 -15.13 -9.87 -2.27
N ALA A 33 -15.13 -10.55 -3.42
CA ALA A 33 -14.78 -11.97 -3.47
C ALA A 33 -13.31 -12.19 -3.09
N GLN A 34 -12.41 -11.31 -3.53
CA GLN A 34 -11.01 -11.39 -3.14
C GLN A 34 -10.82 -11.16 -1.64
N LEU A 35 -11.56 -10.21 -1.08
CA LEU A 35 -11.49 -9.94 0.35
C LEU A 35 -12.01 -11.12 1.18
N HIS A 36 -13.07 -11.77 0.73
CA HIS A 36 -13.60 -12.95 1.41
C HIS A 36 -12.59 -14.10 1.45
N ARG A 37 -11.83 -14.29 0.37
CA ARG A 37 -10.76 -15.31 0.35
C ARG A 37 -9.69 -15.01 1.38
N LEU A 38 -9.32 -13.73 1.53
CA LEU A 38 -8.35 -13.32 2.54
C LEU A 38 -8.84 -13.60 3.95
N GLU A 39 -10.10 -13.28 4.23
CA GLU A 39 -10.70 -13.51 5.54
C GLU A 39 -10.72 -15.00 5.92
N GLU A 40 -10.89 -15.88 4.94
CA GLU A 40 -10.87 -17.32 5.15
C GLU A 40 -9.47 -17.84 5.45
N GLU A 41 -8.44 -17.20 4.89
CA GLU A 41 -7.05 -17.66 4.99
C GLU A 41 -6.32 -17.08 6.20
N SER A 42 -6.74 -15.91 6.67
CA SER A 42 -5.98 -15.16 7.68
C SER A 42 -6.93 -14.31 8.54
N ASP A 43 -6.52 -14.06 9.77
CA ASP A 43 -7.24 -13.16 10.66
C ASP A 43 -6.89 -11.71 10.33
N ILE A 44 -7.55 -11.18 9.32
CA ILE A 44 -7.26 -9.85 8.76
C ILE A 44 -8.56 -9.07 8.64
N ARG A 45 -8.50 -7.79 9.00
CA ARG A 45 -9.61 -6.88 8.75
C ARG A 45 -9.61 -6.48 7.28
N THR A 46 -10.77 -6.51 6.65
CA THR A 46 -10.93 -6.08 5.25
C THR A 46 -11.94 -4.96 5.14
N LEU A 47 -11.81 -4.17 4.07
CA LEU A 47 -12.72 -3.08 3.76
C LEU A 47 -12.95 -3.03 2.26
N THR A 48 -14.21 -3.06 1.84
CA THR A 48 -14.57 -2.92 0.43
C THR A 48 -14.65 -1.45 0.05
N GLY A 49 -13.95 -1.05 -0.99
CA GLY A 49 -14.00 0.32 -1.48
C GLY A 49 -12.85 0.67 -2.40
N GLY A 50 -12.91 1.88 -2.94
CA GLY A 50 -11.87 2.41 -3.81
C GLY A 50 -10.64 2.84 -3.02
N ALA A 51 -9.49 2.31 -3.39
CA ALA A 51 -8.23 2.50 -2.66
C ALA A 51 -7.79 3.96 -2.54
N SER A 52 -8.14 4.81 -3.50
CA SER A 52 -7.73 6.22 -3.49
C SER A 52 -8.77 7.18 -2.92
N TYR A 53 -9.90 6.65 -2.46
CA TYR A 53 -10.99 7.51 -1.95
C TYR A 53 -10.72 7.90 -0.50
N PRO A 54 -10.72 9.21 -0.19
CA PRO A 54 -10.40 9.67 1.17
C PRO A 54 -11.27 9.05 2.25
N ASN A 55 -12.57 8.93 2.02
CA ASN A 55 -13.46 8.32 3.00
C ASN A 55 -13.14 6.85 3.28
N ILE A 56 -12.71 6.12 2.26
CA ILE A 56 -12.30 4.72 2.41
C ILE A 56 -11.00 4.64 3.21
N LEU A 57 -10.03 5.50 2.91
CA LEU A 57 -8.78 5.54 3.65
C LEU A 57 -9.00 5.89 5.13
N VAL A 58 -9.90 6.83 5.41
CA VAL A 58 -10.25 7.16 6.80
C VAL A 58 -10.88 5.95 7.50
N ASN A 59 -11.82 5.27 6.84
CA ASN A 59 -12.44 4.07 7.42
C ASN A 59 -11.45 2.93 7.62
N ALA A 60 -10.41 2.86 6.80
CA ALA A 60 -9.35 1.86 6.94
C ALA A 60 -8.38 2.18 8.09
N GLY A 61 -8.43 3.39 8.64
CA GLY A 61 -7.60 3.77 9.77
C GLY A 61 -6.36 4.58 9.40
N ILE A 62 -6.38 5.31 8.28
CA ILE A 62 -5.22 6.07 7.81
C ILE A 62 -4.68 7.06 8.86
N MET A 63 -5.56 7.62 9.69
CA MET A 63 -5.14 8.62 10.66
C MET A 63 -4.14 8.07 11.69
N ASP A 64 -4.20 6.76 11.96
CA ASP A 64 -3.33 6.08 12.91
C ASP A 64 -2.35 5.09 12.24
N ALA A 65 -2.37 5.00 10.93
CA ALA A 65 -1.53 4.03 10.22
C ALA A 65 -0.05 4.44 10.26
N ASP A 66 0.81 3.45 10.33
CA ASP A 66 2.25 3.63 10.23
C ASP A 66 2.73 3.53 8.78
N MET A 67 2.06 2.73 7.97
CA MET A 67 2.44 2.47 6.59
C MET A 67 1.22 2.20 5.71
N VAL A 68 1.27 2.70 4.49
CA VAL A 68 0.31 2.36 3.43
C VAL A 68 1.09 1.72 2.28
N VAL A 69 0.63 0.57 1.83
CA VAL A 69 1.24 -0.19 0.74
C VAL A 69 0.23 -0.32 -0.39
N ALA A 70 0.39 0.48 -1.44
CA ALA A 70 -0.52 0.51 -2.57
C ALA A 70 -0.02 -0.41 -3.68
N VAL A 71 -0.68 -1.56 -3.84
CA VAL A 71 -0.27 -2.61 -4.78
C VAL A 71 -1.43 -3.07 -5.67
N THR A 72 -2.28 -2.13 -6.06
CA THR A 72 -3.34 -2.41 -7.04
C THR A 72 -2.74 -2.57 -8.44
N ASP A 73 -3.55 -2.93 -9.41
CA ASP A 73 -3.12 -3.07 -10.80
C ASP A 73 -2.87 -1.73 -11.50
N SER A 74 -3.24 -0.63 -10.89
CA SER A 74 -3.16 0.70 -11.49
C SER A 74 -2.09 1.55 -10.81
N ASP A 75 -1.07 1.93 -11.57
CA ASP A 75 -0.03 2.87 -11.09
C ASP A 75 -0.66 4.18 -10.63
N GLU A 76 -1.63 4.70 -11.39
CA GLU A 76 -2.30 5.95 -11.05
C GLU A 76 -3.02 5.84 -9.71
N THR A 77 -3.75 4.77 -9.49
CA THR A 77 -4.43 4.52 -8.22
C THR A 77 -3.41 4.43 -7.08
N ASN A 78 -2.32 3.72 -7.30
CA ASN A 78 -1.28 3.55 -6.29
C ASN A 78 -0.65 4.90 -5.90
N ILE A 79 -0.33 5.73 -6.89
CA ILE A 79 0.25 7.05 -6.64
C ILE A 79 -0.75 7.97 -5.95
N VAL A 80 -1.98 8.03 -6.46
CA VAL A 80 -3.02 8.89 -5.87
C VAL A 80 -3.33 8.48 -4.44
N SER A 81 -3.39 7.18 -4.17
CA SER A 81 -3.62 6.66 -2.81
C SER A 81 -2.54 7.13 -1.85
N CYS A 82 -1.27 7.10 -2.28
CA CYS A 82 -0.17 7.61 -1.47
C CYS A 82 -0.29 9.11 -1.22
N MET A 83 -0.68 9.88 -2.25
CA MET A 83 -0.88 11.32 -2.13
C MET A 83 -1.96 11.65 -1.10
N ILE A 84 -3.11 11.01 -1.23
CA ILE A 84 -4.23 11.24 -0.31
C ILE A 84 -3.86 10.79 1.11
N SER A 85 -3.19 9.66 1.23
CA SER A 85 -2.74 9.17 2.53
C SER A 85 -1.84 10.19 3.26
N LYS A 86 -0.90 10.80 2.56
CA LYS A 86 -0.02 11.83 3.13
C LYS A 86 -0.77 13.11 3.48
N VAL A 87 -1.79 13.48 2.72
CA VAL A 87 -2.65 14.61 3.06
C VAL A 87 -3.37 14.36 4.38
N LEU A 88 -3.88 13.15 4.58
CA LEU A 88 -4.64 12.78 5.78
C LEU A 88 -3.76 12.47 6.98
N ASN A 89 -2.56 11.93 6.75
CA ASN A 89 -1.61 11.59 7.80
C ASN A 89 -0.19 11.83 7.30
N LYS A 90 0.39 12.95 7.68
CA LYS A 90 1.72 13.37 7.21
C LYS A 90 2.84 12.42 7.62
N SER A 91 2.64 11.68 8.69
CA SER A 91 3.66 10.79 9.25
C SER A 91 3.66 9.39 8.62
N VAL A 92 2.62 9.05 7.85
CA VAL A 92 2.52 7.71 7.28
C VAL A 92 3.62 7.49 6.23
N GLN A 93 4.24 6.31 6.27
CA GLN A 93 5.15 5.89 5.22
C GLN A 93 4.35 5.35 4.04
N THR A 94 4.64 5.82 2.84
CA THR A 94 3.92 5.42 1.63
C THR A 94 4.80 4.55 0.74
N VAL A 95 4.23 3.41 0.32
CA VAL A 95 4.89 2.47 -0.59
C VAL A 95 3.94 2.23 -1.76
N ALA A 96 4.42 2.36 -2.98
CA ALA A 96 3.60 2.15 -4.17
C ALA A 96 4.28 1.24 -5.17
N ARG A 97 3.49 0.32 -5.74
CA ARG A 97 3.92 -0.42 -6.92
C ARG A 97 3.78 0.49 -8.13
N VAL A 98 4.87 0.73 -8.84
CA VAL A 98 4.90 1.55 -10.06
C VAL A 98 5.59 0.76 -11.15
N ARG A 99 4.84 0.40 -12.21
CA ARG A 99 5.35 -0.44 -13.30
C ARG A 99 5.70 0.37 -14.54
N GLU A 100 5.04 1.50 -14.75
CA GLU A 100 5.31 2.34 -15.92
C GLU A 100 6.64 3.06 -15.76
N ILE A 101 7.59 2.74 -16.64
CA ILE A 101 8.96 3.25 -16.55
C ILE A 101 9.03 4.78 -16.63
N SER A 102 8.12 5.42 -17.37
CA SER A 102 8.15 6.86 -17.53
C SER A 102 7.94 7.63 -16.23
N TYR A 103 7.29 7.03 -15.22
CA TYR A 103 7.19 7.64 -13.89
C TYR A 103 8.53 7.63 -13.16
N LEU A 104 9.43 6.73 -13.53
CA LEU A 104 10.68 6.47 -12.82
C LEU A 104 11.88 7.14 -13.49
N LYS A 105 11.65 8.11 -14.36
CA LYS A 105 12.69 8.81 -15.11
C LYS A 105 12.50 10.32 -15.07
N GLY A 106 13.59 11.05 -15.25
CA GLY A 106 13.60 12.49 -15.44
C GLY A 106 12.96 13.26 -14.31
N LYS A 107 12.18 14.24 -14.66
CA LYS A 107 11.55 15.15 -13.68
C LYS A 107 10.56 14.44 -12.76
N THR A 108 9.89 13.41 -13.26
CA THR A 108 8.92 12.65 -12.46
C THR A 108 9.63 11.89 -11.34
N LYS A 109 10.77 11.27 -11.67
CA LYS A 109 11.59 10.60 -10.65
C LYS A 109 12.13 11.60 -9.63
N GLU A 110 12.60 12.74 -10.10
CA GLU A 110 13.06 13.82 -9.23
C GLU A 110 11.95 14.27 -8.27
N ALA A 111 10.71 14.36 -8.77
CA ALA A 111 9.56 14.72 -7.96
C ALA A 111 9.24 13.68 -6.88
N MET A 112 9.42 12.39 -7.19
CA MET A 112 9.28 11.34 -6.18
C MET A 112 10.39 11.42 -5.13
N ASP A 113 11.63 11.62 -5.58
CA ASP A 113 12.78 11.69 -4.68
C ASP A 113 12.71 12.92 -3.76
N SER A 114 12.14 14.03 -4.24
CA SER A 114 12.02 15.26 -3.48
C SER A 114 10.78 15.33 -2.59
N GLY A 115 9.83 14.42 -2.78
CA GLY A 115 8.58 14.41 -2.03
C GLY A 115 7.45 15.21 -2.66
N GLU A 116 7.64 15.82 -3.83
CA GLU A 116 6.54 16.48 -4.55
C GLU A 116 5.47 15.47 -4.94
N ILE A 117 5.89 14.27 -5.36
CA ILE A 117 5.00 13.12 -5.49
C ILE A 117 5.28 12.27 -4.27
N PRO A 118 4.36 12.23 -3.30
CA PRO A 118 4.66 11.66 -1.99
C PRO A 118 4.55 10.14 -1.95
N VAL A 119 5.35 9.49 -2.75
CA VAL A 119 5.60 8.05 -2.72
C VAL A 119 7.00 7.90 -2.12
N ASP A 120 7.06 7.50 -0.85
CA ASP A 120 8.34 7.38 -0.16
C ASP A 120 9.20 6.28 -0.77
N ILE A 121 8.56 5.17 -1.15
CA ILE A 121 9.23 4.03 -1.74
C ILE A 121 8.39 3.52 -2.91
N HIS A 122 9.00 3.42 -4.09
CA HIS A 122 8.37 2.76 -5.22
C HIS A 122 9.04 1.43 -5.48
N ILE A 123 8.26 0.43 -5.89
CA ILE A 123 8.75 -0.94 -6.06
C ILE A 123 8.34 -1.48 -7.42
N SER A 124 9.32 -2.02 -8.15
CA SER A 124 9.18 -2.72 -9.42
C SER A 124 10.50 -3.48 -9.67
N PRO A 125 10.46 -4.71 -10.18
CA PRO A 125 9.31 -5.52 -10.59
C PRO A 125 8.60 -6.21 -9.42
N GLU A 126 7.41 -6.75 -9.70
CA GLU A 126 6.49 -7.31 -8.70
C GLU A 126 7.08 -8.42 -7.84
N GLN A 127 7.89 -9.29 -8.42
CA GLN A 127 8.45 -10.43 -7.69
C GLN A 127 9.35 -10.03 -6.53
N LEU A 128 9.83 -8.78 -6.50
CA LEU A 128 10.72 -8.29 -5.46
C LEU A 128 10.00 -7.47 -4.38
N ILE A 129 8.73 -7.13 -4.59
CA ILE A 129 7.98 -6.27 -3.67
C ILE A 129 7.91 -6.85 -2.27
N THR A 130 7.52 -8.11 -2.16
CA THR A 130 7.35 -8.79 -0.88
C THR A 130 8.63 -8.79 -0.06
N GLU A 131 9.75 -9.16 -0.68
CA GLU A 131 11.05 -9.19 -0.02
C GLU A 131 11.48 -7.79 0.43
N HIS A 132 11.26 -6.80 -0.41
CA HIS A 132 11.63 -5.43 -0.11
C HIS A 132 10.85 -4.88 1.09
N ILE A 133 9.54 -5.09 1.11
CA ILE A 133 8.68 -4.62 2.20
C ILE A 133 8.99 -5.37 3.50
N GLN A 134 9.20 -6.66 3.43
CA GLN A 134 9.57 -7.46 4.59
C GLN A 134 10.88 -6.94 5.18
N GLY A 135 11.86 -6.66 4.34
CA GLY A 135 13.13 -6.09 4.79
C GLY A 135 12.98 -4.72 5.46
N LEU A 136 12.10 -3.86 4.94
CA LEU A 136 11.83 -2.55 5.52
C LEU A 136 11.23 -2.65 6.92
N ILE A 137 10.34 -3.60 7.12
CA ILE A 137 9.64 -3.80 8.40
C ILE A 137 10.56 -4.44 9.44
N GLU A 138 11.44 -5.33 9.02
CA GLU A 138 12.35 -6.05 9.90
C GLU A 138 13.56 -5.22 10.34
N ILE A 139 13.87 -4.15 9.62
CA ILE A 139 14.99 -3.28 9.99
C ILE A 139 14.59 -2.43 11.20
N PRO A 140 15.28 -2.57 12.34
CA PRO A 140 14.99 -1.75 13.50
C PRO A 140 15.38 -0.30 13.24
N GLY A 141 14.51 0.61 13.55
CA GLY A 141 14.92 1.97 13.41
C GLY A 141 13.87 2.97 13.22
#